data_31bacffa20b9a683ed2b1a63cc280fe2
#
_entry.id   31bacffa20b9a683ed2b1a63cc280fe2
#
_cell.length_a   1.000
_cell.length_b   1.000
_cell.length_c   1.000
_cell.angle_alpha   90.00
_cell.angle_beta   90.00
_cell.angle_gamma   90.00
#
_symmetry.space_group_name_H-M   'P 1'
#
loop_
_entity.id
_entity.type
_entity.pdbx_description
1 polymer ?
#
loop_
_entity_poly.entity_id
_entity_poly.type
_entity_poly.pdbx_seq_one_letter_code
_entity_poly.pdbx_strand_id
1 'polypeptide(L)'
;MSEINIDAVRKAAGSTRDPEIRRSLGELGLLDEVQVEGSQVTVHFHLTSPLCPTKFATSIGQEIRKRVEAIDGVTSCEVVLRDHFLREKIQTAINARGRA
;
A
#
# COMPACT_ATOMS: atom_id res chain seq x y z
N MET A 1 -14.13 -21.77 0.85
CA MET A 1 -13.83 -20.49 1.32
C MET A 1 -12.34 -20.26 1.41
N SER A 2 -11.86 -19.28 0.77
CA SER A 2 -10.43 -19.08 0.76
C SER A 2 -10.01 -18.15 1.88
N GLU A 3 -8.93 -18.50 2.52
CA GLU A 3 -8.33 -17.61 3.48
C GLU A 3 -7.30 -16.78 2.77
N ILE A 4 -7.20 -15.53 3.15
CA ILE A 4 -6.21 -14.65 2.57
C ILE A 4 -4.84 -15.02 3.11
N ASN A 5 -3.92 -15.32 2.21
CA ASN A 5 -2.55 -15.67 2.58
C ASN A 5 -1.76 -14.39 2.76
N ILE A 6 -1.27 -14.16 3.97
CA ILE A 6 -0.54 -12.93 4.29
C ILE A 6 0.75 -12.81 3.46
N ASP A 7 1.38 -13.94 3.12
CA ASP A 7 2.58 -13.90 2.28
C ASP A 7 2.24 -13.44 0.86
N ALA A 8 1.08 -13.83 0.35
CA ALA A 8 0.63 -13.38 -0.96
C ALA A 8 0.36 -11.88 -0.95
N VAL A 9 -0.20 -11.38 0.15
CA VAL A 9 -0.45 -9.94 0.29
C VAL A 9 0.87 -9.18 0.33
N ARG A 10 1.82 -9.67 1.11
CA ARG A 10 3.14 -9.03 1.20
C ARG A 10 3.82 -9.00 -0.15
N LYS A 11 3.73 -10.10 -0.88
CA LYS A 11 4.35 -10.20 -2.19
C LYS A 11 3.72 -9.22 -3.17
N ALA A 12 2.39 -9.17 -3.18
CA ALA A 12 1.68 -8.27 -4.07
C ALA A 12 2.00 -6.81 -3.76
N ALA A 13 1.93 -6.44 -2.49
CA ALA A 13 2.23 -5.07 -2.07
C ALA A 13 3.70 -4.74 -2.32
N GLY A 14 4.58 -5.68 -2.00
CA GLY A 14 6.02 -5.46 -2.13
C GLY A 14 6.49 -5.35 -3.58
N SER A 15 5.70 -5.84 -4.53
CA SER A 15 6.07 -5.74 -5.93
C SER A 15 5.75 -4.37 -6.53
N THR A 16 5.08 -3.51 -5.77
CA THR A 16 4.84 -2.14 -6.20
C THR A 16 6.17 -1.41 -6.31
N ARG A 17 6.35 -0.68 -7.40
CA ARG A 17 7.61 0.03 -7.64
C ARG A 17 7.53 1.49 -7.29
N ASP A 18 8.63 1.98 -6.71
CA ASP A 18 8.78 3.40 -6.48
C ASP A 18 9.15 4.04 -7.83
N PRO A 19 8.34 5.00 -8.32
CA PRO A 19 8.58 5.59 -9.64
C PRO A 19 9.88 6.38 -9.75
N GLU A 20 10.41 6.85 -8.63
CA GLU A 20 11.65 7.61 -8.66
C GLU A 20 12.87 6.70 -8.72
N ILE A 21 12.86 5.62 -7.98
CA ILE A 21 14.00 4.73 -7.87
C ILE A 21 13.89 3.55 -8.81
N ARG A 22 12.66 3.21 -9.19
CA ARG A 22 12.35 2.10 -10.08
C ARG A 22 12.70 0.75 -9.47
N ARG A 23 12.61 0.66 -8.15
CA ARG A 23 12.78 -0.58 -7.43
C ARG A 23 11.52 -0.87 -6.66
N SER A 24 11.29 -2.14 -6.38
CA SER A 24 10.08 -2.53 -5.67
C SER A 24 10.19 -2.16 -4.20
N LEU A 25 9.04 -1.95 -3.56
CA LEU A 25 9.00 -1.63 -2.14
C LEU A 25 9.62 -2.74 -1.30
N GLY A 26 9.43 -3.98 -1.73
CA GLY A 26 10.01 -5.11 -1.02
C GLY A 26 11.52 -5.07 -1.02
N GLU A 27 12.11 -4.73 -2.17
CA GLU A 27 13.56 -4.62 -2.28
C GLU A 27 14.12 -3.50 -1.42
N LEU A 28 13.37 -2.42 -1.33
CA LEU A 28 13.81 -1.23 -0.59
C LEU A 28 13.52 -1.31 0.91
N GLY A 29 12.79 -2.33 1.33
CA GLY A 29 12.41 -2.45 2.74
C GLY A 29 11.41 -1.42 3.18
N LEU A 30 10.59 -0.93 2.26
CA LEU A 30 9.63 0.12 2.56
C LEU A 30 8.27 -0.40 3.00
N LEU A 31 8.05 -1.69 2.88
CA LEU A 31 6.81 -2.31 3.33
C LEU A 31 6.96 -2.67 4.80
N ASP A 32 6.13 -2.09 5.64
CA ASP A 32 6.25 -2.30 7.08
C ASP A 32 5.43 -3.47 7.57
N GLU A 33 4.15 -3.26 7.80
CA GLU A 33 3.33 -4.28 8.40
C GLU A 33 2.11 -4.57 7.54
N VAL A 34 1.71 -5.84 7.51
CA VAL A 34 0.50 -6.26 6.82
C VAL A 34 -0.39 -6.95 7.82
N GLN A 35 -1.65 -6.53 7.88
CA GLN A 35 -2.63 -7.12 8.76
C GLN A 35 -3.80 -7.63 7.94
N VAL A 36 -4.25 -8.83 8.27
CA VAL A 36 -5.39 -9.44 7.60
C VAL A 36 -6.46 -9.74 8.62
N GLU A 37 -7.66 -9.24 8.37
CA GLU A 37 -8.79 -9.46 9.25
C GLU A 37 -9.97 -9.90 8.40
N GLY A 38 -10.23 -11.19 8.35
CA GLY A 38 -11.27 -11.71 7.48
C GLY A 38 -10.93 -11.46 6.03
N SER A 39 -11.73 -10.66 5.36
CA SER A 39 -11.50 -10.30 3.97
C SER A 39 -10.94 -8.89 3.82
N GLN A 40 -10.61 -8.24 4.95
CA GLN A 40 -10.04 -6.89 4.94
C GLN A 40 -8.55 -6.95 5.20
N VAL A 41 -7.81 -6.14 4.48
CA VAL A 41 -6.36 -6.10 4.59
C VAL A 41 -5.92 -4.67 4.87
N THR A 42 -4.96 -4.52 5.76
CA THR A 42 -4.33 -3.22 6.02
C THR A 42 -2.85 -3.35 5.74
N VAL A 43 -2.33 -2.45 4.93
CA VAL A 43 -0.92 -2.45 4.55
C VAL A 43 -0.27 -1.16 5.03
N HIS A 44 0.79 -1.29 5.81
CA HIS A 44 1.56 -0.15 6.30
C HIS A 44 2.85 -0.06 5.51
N PHE A 45 3.18 1.13 5.06
CA PHE A 45 4.43 1.34 4.32
C PHE A 45 5.00 2.71 4.64
N HIS A 46 6.26 2.91 4.32
CA HIS A 46 6.90 4.21 4.46
C HIS A 46 7.70 4.48 3.19
N LEU A 47 8.15 5.70 3.05
CA LEU A 47 8.91 6.12 1.88
C LEU A 47 10.35 6.41 2.25
N THR A 48 11.22 6.51 1.25
CA THR A 48 12.63 6.76 1.49
C THR A 48 12.87 8.14 2.10
N SER A 49 11.92 9.05 1.91
CA SER A 49 12.03 10.39 2.47
C SER A 49 10.66 10.83 2.99
N PRO A 50 10.58 11.42 4.19
CA PRO A 50 9.33 11.96 4.69
C PRO A 50 8.85 13.18 3.89
N LEU A 51 9.69 13.69 3.00
CA LEU A 51 9.35 14.83 2.17
C LEU A 51 9.08 14.44 0.71
N CYS A 52 8.89 13.15 0.46
CA CYS A 52 8.56 12.68 -0.88
C CYS A 52 7.31 13.39 -1.38
N PRO A 53 7.29 13.84 -2.65
CA PRO A 53 6.14 14.56 -3.17
C PRO A 53 4.84 13.78 -3.01
N THR A 54 3.80 14.50 -2.62
CA THR A 54 2.48 13.92 -2.38
C THR A 54 1.99 13.08 -3.55
N LYS A 55 2.25 13.56 -4.75
CA LYS A 55 1.86 12.91 -5.98
C LYS A 55 2.42 11.49 -6.07
N PHE A 56 3.70 11.33 -5.76
CA PHE A 56 4.34 10.02 -5.84
C PHE A 56 3.86 9.11 -4.70
N ALA A 57 3.74 9.67 -3.50
CA ALA A 57 3.28 8.89 -2.36
C ALA A 57 1.87 8.35 -2.59
N THR A 58 0.98 9.20 -3.10
CA THR A 58 -0.38 8.80 -3.39
C THR A 58 -0.42 7.71 -4.47
N SER A 59 0.39 7.90 -5.50
CA SER A 59 0.44 6.94 -6.61
C SER A 59 0.92 5.57 -6.15
N ILE A 60 1.95 5.54 -5.32
CA ILE A 60 2.49 4.30 -4.77
C ILE A 60 1.43 3.60 -3.93
N GLY A 61 0.77 4.35 -3.06
CA GLY A 61 -0.25 3.79 -2.19
C GLY A 61 -1.44 3.24 -2.96
N GLN A 62 -1.86 3.95 -4.00
CA GLN A 62 -2.96 3.48 -4.84
C GLN A 62 -2.59 2.21 -5.58
N GLU A 63 -1.36 2.09 -6.00
CA GLU A 63 -0.89 0.89 -6.68
C GLU A 63 -0.84 -0.30 -5.72
N ILE A 64 -0.40 -0.08 -4.48
CA ILE A 64 -0.40 -1.11 -3.46
C ILE A 64 -1.83 -1.63 -3.27
N ARG A 65 -2.76 -0.71 -3.12
CA ARG A 65 -4.14 -1.04 -2.88
C ARG A 65 -4.72 -1.85 -4.04
N LYS A 66 -4.44 -1.41 -5.26
CA LYS A 66 -4.91 -2.08 -6.45
C LYS A 66 -4.38 -3.51 -6.53
N ARG A 67 -3.10 -3.70 -6.26
CA ARG A 67 -2.49 -5.01 -6.33
C ARG A 67 -3.03 -5.96 -5.26
N VAL A 68 -3.24 -5.45 -4.06
CA VAL A 68 -3.75 -6.26 -2.97
C VAL A 68 -5.22 -6.61 -3.20
N GLU A 69 -6.01 -5.66 -3.67
CA GLU A 69 -7.43 -5.92 -3.91
C GLU A 69 -7.67 -6.88 -5.06
N ALA A 70 -6.67 -7.12 -5.88
CA ALA A 70 -6.77 -8.09 -6.95
C ALA A 70 -6.63 -9.54 -6.45
N ILE A 71 -6.24 -9.73 -5.21
CA ILE A 71 -6.10 -11.06 -4.62
C ILE A 71 -7.47 -11.63 -4.29
N ASP A 72 -7.69 -12.88 -4.65
CA ASP A 72 -8.95 -13.56 -4.34
C ASP A 72 -9.18 -13.56 -2.84
N GLY A 73 -10.37 -13.20 -2.44
CA GLY A 73 -10.75 -13.19 -1.03
C GLY A 73 -10.62 -11.83 -0.36
N VAL A 74 -9.90 -10.89 -1.00
CA VAL A 74 -9.76 -9.55 -0.45
C VAL A 74 -10.92 -8.68 -0.94
N THR A 75 -11.74 -8.19 -0.01
CA THR A 75 -12.84 -7.30 -0.37
C THR A 75 -12.47 -5.84 -0.22
N SER A 76 -11.51 -5.53 0.66
CA SER A 76 -11.05 -4.16 0.81
C SER A 76 -9.62 -4.14 1.31
N CYS A 77 -8.91 -3.09 0.96
CA CYS A 77 -7.54 -2.89 1.40
C CYS A 77 -7.39 -1.44 1.82
N GLU A 78 -6.92 -1.25 3.04
CA GLU A 78 -6.59 0.07 3.53
C GLU A 78 -5.09 0.20 3.55
N VAL A 79 -4.57 1.33 3.08
CA VAL A 79 -3.13 1.57 3.03
C VAL A 79 -2.81 2.69 4.00
N VAL A 80 -1.83 2.44 4.88
CA VAL A 80 -1.41 3.40 5.89
C VAL A 80 0.02 3.83 5.57
N LEU A 81 0.21 5.13 5.42
CA LEU A 81 1.53 5.70 5.18
C LEU A 81 2.12 6.15 6.50
N ARG A 82 3.37 5.76 6.75
CA ARG A 82 4.06 6.11 7.97
C ARG A 82 5.18 7.10 7.69
N ASP A 83 5.52 7.87 8.72
CA ASP A 83 6.70 8.74 8.71
C ASP A 83 6.75 9.72 7.54
N HIS A 84 5.61 10.30 7.20
CA HIS A 84 5.57 11.31 6.16
C HIS A 84 4.98 12.60 6.72
N PHE A 85 5.53 13.73 6.27
CA PHE A 85 5.09 15.05 6.71
C PHE A 85 3.60 15.30 6.48
N LEU A 86 3.07 14.84 5.36
CA LEU A 86 1.67 15.03 5.00
C LEU A 86 0.90 13.72 5.00
N ARG A 87 1.27 12.81 5.89
CA ARG A 87 0.73 11.44 5.84
C ARG A 87 -0.79 11.37 5.85
N GLU A 88 -1.45 12.18 6.66
CA GLU A 88 -2.91 12.11 6.75
C GLU A 88 -3.58 12.47 5.44
N LYS A 89 -3.11 13.54 4.83
CA LYS A 89 -3.66 14.00 3.56
C LYS A 89 -3.44 12.97 2.46
N ILE A 90 -2.23 12.41 2.41
CA ILE A 90 -1.89 11.42 1.42
C ILE A 90 -2.70 10.14 1.64
N GLN A 91 -2.80 9.71 2.88
CA GLN A 91 -3.52 8.50 3.23
C GLN A 91 -4.98 8.61 2.87
N THR A 92 -5.59 9.76 3.10
CA THR A 92 -6.97 10.01 2.73
C THR A 92 -7.14 9.89 1.21
N ALA A 93 -6.21 10.46 0.45
CA ALA A 93 -6.25 10.39 -1.00
C ALA A 93 -6.08 8.95 -1.52
N ILE A 94 -5.18 8.19 -0.90
CA ILE A 94 -4.96 6.81 -1.30
C ILE A 94 -6.22 5.99 -1.12
N ASN A 95 -6.91 6.21 0.00
CA ASN A 95 -8.04 5.37 0.37
C ASN A 95 -9.39 5.92 -0.11
N ALA A 96 -9.37 7.02 -0.83
CA ALA A 96 -10.59 7.58 -1.42
C ALA A 96 -10.95 6.76 -2.63
N ARG A 97 -11.81 5.77 -2.43
CA ARG A 97 -12.06 4.86 -3.48
C ARG A 97 -13.05 5.38 -4.45
N GLY A 98 -12.63 5.57 -5.67
CA GLY A 98 -13.52 5.80 -6.79
C GLY A 98 -14.71 6.69 -6.54
N ARG A 99 -14.66 7.53 -5.53
CA ARG A 99 -15.71 8.42 -5.30
C ARG A 99 -15.61 9.53 -6.22
N ALA A 100 -16.60 9.80 -6.82
CA ALA A 100 -16.60 10.91 -7.74
C ALA A 100 -16.54 12.20 -6.97
#